data_6feec7902318ac723fe7d3cf421a8f3f
#
_entry.id   6feec7902318ac723fe7d3cf421a8f3f
#
_cell.length_a   1.000
_cell.length_b   1.000
_cell.length_c   1.000
_cell.angle_alpha   90.00
_cell.angle_beta   90.00
_cell.angle_gamma   90.00
#
_symmetry.space_group_name_H-M   'P 1'
#
loop_
_entity.id
_entity.type
_entity.pdbx_description
1 polymer ?
#
loop_
_entity_poly.entity_id
_entity_poly.type
_entity_poly.pdbx_seq_one_letter_code
_entity_poly.pdbx_strand_id
1 'polypeptide(L)'
;FDGNSNYNDGLWYEGWEGNYDLVKLNLCHPDVKQHIFDSIRSWVEEFDIDGLRLDVAYCLDENFVRELRAFCDSLKPDFFLVGEMLHGDYNRLMNDSMLHSATNYECYKGLFSSFNSMNMFEIVHSLLRQFGPENWTLYRGKHLLCFVDNHDVSRIASNLINEHHLPLIYAMAFGMPGIPCVYYGSEWGFKARKEDGDPALRPYFDKPEWNGLCDWISKLTEAKKHSEALNYGAFRSVLLTNKQCIFERKSEHERVMVAIN
;
A
#
# COMPACT_ATOMS: atom_id res chain seq x y z
N PHE A 1 -19.58 25.26 7.63
CA PHE A 1 -19.63 26.53 6.85
C PHE A 1 -19.18 27.66 7.75
N ASP A 2 -18.23 28.47 7.30
CA ASP A 2 -17.71 29.61 8.09
C ASP A 2 -18.00 30.98 7.44
N GLY A 3 -18.78 31.01 6.37
CA GLY A 3 -19.23 32.22 5.70
C GLY A 3 -18.27 32.84 4.69
N ASN A 4 -17.09 32.23 4.47
CA ASN A 4 -16.12 32.65 3.45
C ASN A 4 -16.12 31.66 2.29
N SER A 5 -16.89 31.89 1.26
CA SER A 5 -16.89 31.06 0.08
C SER A 5 -15.86 31.52 -0.93
N ASN A 6 -15.08 30.62 -1.47
CA ASN A 6 -14.20 30.89 -2.62
C ASN A 6 -15.00 31.22 -3.88
N TYR A 7 -16.28 30.86 -3.92
CA TYR A 7 -17.19 31.09 -5.04
C TYR A 7 -18.11 32.26 -4.84
N ASN A 8 -17.94 33.00 -3.72
CA ASN A 8 -18.77 34.14 -3.35
C ASN A 8 -20.30 33.82 -3.27
N ASP A 9 -20.62 32.60 -2.87
CA ASP A 9 -21.98 32.06 -2.73
C ASP A 9 -22.50 32.07 -1.27
N GLY A 10 -21.69 32.60 -0.35
CA GLY A 10 -21.98 32.62 1.09
C GLY A 10 -21.78 31.32 1.82
N LEU A 11 -21.29 30.28 1.12
CA LEU A 11 -20.94 28.98 1.68
C LEU A 11 -19.44 28.84 1.77
N TRP A 12 -18.92 28.43 2.93
CA TRP A 12 -17.51 28.09 3.06
C TRP A 12 -17.34 26.68 3.56
N TYR A 13 -16.44 25.97 2.92
CA TYR A 13 -16.11 24.58 3.24
C TYR A 13 -14.64 24.31 2.87
N GLU A 14 -14.09 23.28 3.45
CA GLU A 14 -12.74 22.80 3.14
C GLU A 14 -12.80 21.77 2.02
N GLY A 15 -12.02 21.98 0.96
CA GLY A 15 -11.78 21.00 -0.09
C GLY A 15 -10.49 20.22 0.16
N TRP A 16 -10.41 19.02 -0.39
CA TRP A 16 -9.18 18.22 -0.33
C TRP A 16 -8.07 18.92 -1.13
N GLU A 17 -6.98 19.30 -0.45
CA GLU A 17 -5.81 19.98 -1.06
C GLU A 17 -6.16 21.13 -2.01
N GLY A 18 -7.20 21.88 -1.68
CA GLY A 18 -7.67 23.00 -2.49
C GLY A 18 -8.60 22.63 -3.65
N ASN A 19 -8.96 21.35 -3.79
CA ASN A 19 -9.95 20.89 -4.76
C ASN A 19 -11.35 20.99 -4.17
N TYR A 20 -12.07 22.04 -4.48
CA TYR A 20 -13.38 22.33 -3.88
C TYR A 20 -14.52 21.42 -4.38
N ASP A 21 -14.32 20.70 -5.47
CA ASP A 21 -15.22 19.64 -5.92
C ASP A 21 -15.16 18.39 -5.00
N LEU A 22 -14.11 18.29 -4.19
CA LEU A 22 -13.88 17.22 -3.23
C LEU A 22 -13.99 17.74 -1.80
N VAL A 23 -15.22 17.84 -1.32
CA VAL A 23 -15.55 18.39 0.01
C VAL A 23 -15.02 17.50 1.12
N LYS A 24 -14.26 18.09 2.06
CA LYS A 24 -13.85 17.41 3.30
C LYS A 24 -14.99 17.44 4.31
N LEU A 25 -15.30 16.27 4.87
CA LEU A 25 -16.22 16.17 6.00
C LEU A 25 -15.54 16.66 7.28
N ASN A 26 -16.30 17.36 8.13
CA ASN A 26 -15.82 17.74 9.46
C ASN A 26 -15.81 16.53 10.40
N LEU A 27 -14.69 15.79 10.45
CA LEU A 27 -14.53 14.60 11.27
C LEU A 27 -14.51 14.89 12.80
N CYS A 28 -14.47 16.16 13.21
CA CYS A 28 -14.65 16.55 14.62
C CYS A 28 -16.13 16.69 15.00
N HIS A 29 -17.07 16.74 14.02
CA HIS A 29 -18.49 16.87 14.32
C HIS A 29 -19.09 15.52 14.76
N PRO A 30 -19.80 15.46 15.91
CA PRO A 30 -20.33 14.20 16.42
C PRO A 30 -21.24 13.45 15.45
N ASP A 31 -22.17 14.16 14.79
CA ASP A 31 -23.13 13.53 13.87
C ASP A 31 -22.45 12.97 12.62
N VAL A 32 -21.36 13.61 12.15
CA VAL A 32 -20.56 13.10 11.02
C VAL A 32 -19.86 11.80 11.44
N LYS A 33 -19.25 11.78 12.62
CA LYS A 33 -18.62 10.56 13.16
C LYS A 33 -19.65 9.45 13.33
N GLN A 34 -20.80 9.76 13.93
CA GLN A 34 -21.86 8.79 14.14
C GLN A 34 -22.33 8.17 12.82
N HIS A 35 -22.58 9.02 11.80
CA HIS A 35 -23.00 8.56 10.48
C HIS A 35 -21.97 7.61 9.85
N ILE A 36 -20.68 7.92 9.93
CA ILE A 36 -19.61 7.07 9.40
C ILE A 36 -19.57 5.74 10.16
N PHE A 37 -19.64 5.76 11.50
CA PHE A 37 -19.60 4.56 12.31
C PHE A 37 -20.82 3.66 12.10
N ASP A 38 -22.00 4.23 11.94
CA ASP A 38 -23.21 3.48 11.63
C ASP A 38 -23.15 2.85 10.24
N SER A 39 -22.56 3.54 9.27
CA SER A 39 -22.33 2.99 7.93
C SER A 39 -21.35 1.81 7.98
N ILE A 40 -20.24 1.92 8.71
CA ILE A 40 -19.29 0.83 8.88
C ILE A 40 -19.93 -0.37 9.58
N ARG A 41 -20.71 -0.13 10.64
CA ARG A 41 -21.47 -1.19 11.31
C ARG A 41 -22.39 -1.94 10.35
N SER A 42 -23.14 -1.20 9.54
CA SER A 42 -24.03 -1.76 8.52
C SER A 42 -23.27 -2.61 7.51
N TRP A 43 -22.08 -2.17 7.06
CA TRP A 43 -21.25 -2.96 6.14
C TRP A 43 -20.70 -4.24 6.78
N VAL A 44 -20.34 -4.20 8.06
CA VAL A 44 -19.93 -5.41 8.79
C VAL A 44 -21.11 -6.38 8.91
N GLU A 45 -22.32 -5.89 9.26
CA GLU A 45 -23.51 -6.71 9.43
C GLU A 45 -24.02 -7.30 8.11
N GLU A 46 -23.97 -6.53 7.01
CA GLU A 46 -24.53 -6.93 5.72
C GLU A 46 -23.54 -7.71 4.85
N PHE A 47 -22.26 -7.31 4.86
CA PHE A 47 -21.24 -7.83 3.94
C PHE A 47 -20.12 -8.60 4.65
N ASP A 48 -20.11 -8.65 5.98
CA ASP A 48 -19.08 -9.32 6.79
C ASP A 48 -17.64 -8.86 6.45
N ILE A 49 -17.45 -7.56 6.20
CA ILE A 49 -16.13 -7.02 5.87
C ILE A 49 -15.15 -7.19 7.04
N ASP A 50 -13.86 -7.40 6.72
CA ASP A 50 -12.76 -7.62 7.69
C ASP A 50 -11.85 -6.41 7.87
N GLY A 51 -12.11 -5.31 7.18
CA GLY A 51 -11.27 -4.13 7.29
C GLY A 51 -11.68 -3.00 6.36
N LEU A 52 -10.96 -1.89 6.47
CA LEU A 52 -11.14 -0.68 5.67
C LEU A 52 -9.81 -0.17 5.11
N ARG A 53 -9.84 0.31 3.89
CA ARG A 53 -8.81 1.18 3.34
C ARG A 53 -9.30 2.63 3.47
N LEU A 54 -8.53 3.46 4.17
CA LEU A 54 -8.83 4.87 4.33
C LEU A 54 -8.14 5.68 3.23
N ASP A 55 -8.92 6.29 2.38
CA ASP A 55 -8.46 7.18 1.33
C ASP A 55 -7.80 8.40 1.95
N VAL A 56 -6.73 8.92 1.32
CA VAL A 56 -5.98 10.11 1.78
C VAL A 56 -5.79 10.20 3.29
N ALA A 57 -5.42 9.09 3.92
CA ALA A 57 -5.35 8.97 5.38
C ALA A 57 -4.47 10.05 6.03
N TYR A 58 -3.45 10.53 5.32
CA TYR A 58 -2.56 11.60 5.79
C TYR A 58 -3.27 12.94 6.02
N CYS A 59 -4.47 13.13 5.46
CA CYS A 59 -5.33 14.32 5.64
C CYS A 59 -6.39 14.14 6.73
N LEU A 60 -6.53 12.95 7.33
CA LEU A 60 -7.55 12.69 8.34
C LEU A 60 -7.13 13.23 9.71
N ASP A 61 -8.15 13.61 10.50
CA ASP A 61 -7.97 13.99 11.91
C ASP A 61 -7.50 12.76 12.73
N GLU A 62 -6.43 12.93 13.48
CA GLU A 62 -5.84 11.81 14.24
C GLU A 62 -6.74 11.30 15.37
N ASN A 63 -7.54 12.17 16.00
CA ASN A 63 -8.48 11.75 17.04
C ASN A 63 -9.61 10.92 16.42
N PHE A 64 -10.09 11.34 15.25
CA PHE A 64 -11.04 10.54 14.49
C PHE A 64 -10.48 9.15 14.16
N VAL A 65 -9.24 9.06 13.70
CA VAL A 65 -8.63 7.75 13.37
C VAL A 65 -8.48 6.86 14.62
N ARG A 66 -8.17 7.45 15.80
CA ARG A 66 -8.14 6.70 17.07
C ARG A 66 -9.53 6.19 17.47
N GLU A 67 -10.53 7.06 17.37
CA GLU A 67 -11.92 6.68 17.68
C GLU A 67 -12.42 5.61 16.69
N LEU A 68 -12.10 5.75 15.41
CA LEU A 68 -12.42 4.77 14.38
C LEU A 68 -11.78 3.41 14.68
N ARG A 69 -10.50 3.39 15.08
CA ARG A 69 -9.81 2.16 15.46
C ARG A 69 -10.52 1.47 16.63
N ALA A 70 -10.77 2.18 17.71
CA ALA A 70 -11.46 1.64 18.86
C ALA A 70 -12.88 1.12 18.53
N PHE A 71 -13.59 1.84 17.67
CA PHE A 71 -14.90 1.44 17.19
C PHE A 71 -14.82 0.14 16.37
N CYS A 72 -13.93 0.04 15.41
CA CYS A 72 -13.76 -1.15 14.56
C CYS A 72 -13.35 -2.39 15.39
N ASP A 73 -12.43 -2.23 16.34
CA ASP A 73 -12.03 -3.29 17.27
C ASP A 73 -13.21 -3.80 18.12
N SER A 74 -14.19 -2.94 18.39
CA SER A 74 -15.42 -3.32 19.11
C SER A 74 -16.44 -4.08 18.26
N LEU A 75 -16.38 -3.94 16.93
CA LEU A 75 -17.29 -4.61 16.00
C LEU A 75 -16.83 -6.02 15.67
N LYS A 76 -15.54 -6.19 15.39
CA LYS A 76 -14.99 -7.46 14.94
C LYS A 76 -13.53 -7.61 15.39
N PRO A 77 -13.16 -8.74 16.01
CA PRO A 77 -11.76 -9.02 16.34
C PRO A 77 -10.89 -8.97 15.05
N ASP A 78 -9.69 -8.43 15.17
CA ASP A 78 -8.72 -8.36 14.08
C ASP A 78 -9.17 -7.52 12.85
N PHE A 79 -10.14 -6.61 13.03
CA PHE A 79 -10.59 -5.72 11.96
C PHE A 79 -9.44 -4.85 11.46
N PHE A 80 -9.07 -4.99 10.19
CA PHE A 80 -7.85 -4.42 9.64
C PHE A 80 -8.06 -3.01 9.09
N LEU A 81 -7.22 -2.06 9.53
CA LEU A 81 -7.21 -0.68 9.00
C LEU A 81 -5.91 -0.41 8.26
N VAL A 82 -6.02 -0.07 6.98
CA VAL A 82 -4.91 0.40 6.15
C VAL A 82 -5.19 1.81 5.64
N GLY A 83 -4.22 2.71 5.79
CA GLY A 83 -4.34 4.07 5.29
C GLY A 83 -3.52 4.30 4.03
N GLU A 84 -4.09 5.08 3.11
CA GLU A 84 -3.30 5.61 2.02
C GLU A 84 -2.40 6.74 2.53
N MET A 85 -1.10 6.51 2.43
CA MET A 85 -0.05 7.45 2.80
C MET A 85 0.87 7.65 1.59
N LEU A 86 0.83 8.83 0.98
CA LEU A 86 1.65 9.13 -0.20
C LEU A 86 3.08 9.52 0.19
N HIS A 87 3.24 10.20 1.31
CA HIS A 87 4.52 10.75 1.78
C HIS A 87 4.52 10.98 3.30
N GLY A 88 5.66 11.40 3.84
CA GLY A 88 5.83 11.71 5.25
C GLY A 88 6.22 10.51 6.11
N ASP A 89 6.12 10.69 7.42
CA ASP A 89 6.37 9.61 8.38
C ASP A 89 5.08 8.82 8.62
N TYR A 90 5.07 7.58 8.17
CA TYR A 90 3.91 6.70 8.32
C TYR A 90 3.61 6.35 9.79
N ASN A 91 4.61 6.46 10.69
CA ASN A 91 4.41 6.21 12.12
C ASN A 91 3.40 7.17 12.76
N ARG A 92 3.20 8.34 12.17
CA ARG A 92 2.21 9.29 12.65
C ARG A 92 0.83 8.65 12.78
N LEU A 93 0.41 7.87 11.80
CA LEU A 93 -0.89 7.19 11.79
C LEU A 93 -0.77 5.67 11.98
N MET A 94 0.36 5.05 11.63
CA MET A 94 0.58 3.62 11.73
C MET A 94 1.19 3.25 13.09
N ASN A 95 0.31 3.05 14.08
CA ASN A 95 0.68 2.72 15.46
C ASN A 95 -0.43 1.90 16.15
N ASP A 96 -0.18 1.48 17.37
CA ASP A 96 -1.07 0.57 18.11
C ASP A 96 -2.49 1.11 18.37
N SER A 97 -2.69 2.42 18.29
CA SER A 97 -3.99 3.07 18.56
C SER A 97 -4.70 3.58 17.30
N MET A 98 -4.10 3.46 16.12
CA MET A 98 -4.64 3.96 14.86
C MET A 98 -4.60 2.90 13.76
N LEU A 99 -3.85 3.12 12.69
CA LEU A 99 -3.79 2.22 11.54
C LEU A 99 -2.84 1.04 11.79
N HIS A 100 -3.22 -0.13 11.30
CA HIS A 100 -2.35 -1.32 11.30
C HIS A 100 -1.27 -1.24 10.22
N SER A 101 -1.61 -0.62 9.08
CA SER A 101 -0.75 -0.56 7.90
C SER A 101 -0.94 0.75 7.13
N ALA A 102 0.03 1.05 6.30
CA ALA A 102 0.00 2.16 5.36
C ALA A 102 0.51 1.71 3.98
N THR A 103 0.08 2.38 2.92
CA THR A 103 0.56 2.13 1.56
C THR A 103 2.03 2.55 1.40
N ASN A 104 2.86 1.67 0.85
CA ASN A 104 4.29 1.91 0.71
C ASN A 104 4.65 2.56 -0.63
N TYR A 105 4.28 3.82 -0.81
CA TYR A 105 4.60 4.57 -2.03
C TYR A 105 6.10 4.80 -2.22
N GLU A 106 6.88 4.86 -1.16
CA GLU A 106 8.34 4.97 -1.26
C GLU A 106 8.94 3.75 -1.97
N CYS A 107 8.59 2.54 -1.54
CA CYS A 107 9.06 1.33 -2.20
C CYS A 107 8.44 1.15 -3.59
N TYR A 108 7.17 1.54 -3.82
CA TYR A 108 6.56 1.53 -5.14
C TYR A 108 7.44 2.23 -6.17
N LYS A 109 7.87 3.48 -5.88
CA LYS A 109 8.75 4.21 -6.78
C LYS A 109 10.09 3.49 -6.98
N GLY A 110 10.71 3.05 -5.90
CA GLY A 110 11.97 2.34 -5.94
C GLY A 110 11.90 1.02 -6.72
N LEU A 111 10.78 0.31 -6.65
CA LEU A 111 10.59 -0.95 -7.37
C LEU A 111 10.76 -0.75 -8.89
N PHE A 112 9.96 0.08 -9.54
CA PHE A 112 10.06 0.20 -10.99
C PHE A 112 11.28 1.02 -11.46
N SER A 113 11.71 2.04 -10.71
CA SER A 113 12.85 2.86 -11.10
C SER A 113 14.16 2.07 -11.05
N SER A 114 14.36 1.21 -10.05
CA SER A 114 15.55 0.37 -9.95
C SER A 114 15.75 -0.56 -11.15
N PHE A 115 14.67 -1.14 -11.65
CA PHE A 115 14.72 -2.01 -12.83
C PHE A 115 14.90 -1.21 -14.13
N ASN A 116 14.29 -0.04 -14.25
CA ASN A 116 14.42 0.80 -15.42
C ASN A 116 15.80 1.46 -15.54
N SER A 117 16.36 1.93 -14.43
CA SER A 117 17.69 2.53 -14.38
C SER A 117 18.83 1.51 -14.25
N MET A 118 18.51 0.23 -14.08
CA MET A 118 19.46 -0.83 -13.73
C MET A 118 20.30 -0.44 -12.50
N ASN A 119 19.63 0.05 -11.46
CA ASN A 119 20.25 0.53 -10.24
C ASN A 119 19.53 0.03 -8.98
N MET A 120 19.87 -1.19 -8.55
CA MET A 120 19.25 -1.82 -7.37
C MET A 120 19.52 -1.08 -6.05
N PHE A 121 20.45 -0.11 -6.03
CA PHE A 121 20.68 0.71 -4.84
C PHE A 121 19.44 1.53 -4.46
N GLU A 122 18.58 1.93 -5.42
CA GLU A 122 17.39 2.72 -5.14
C GLU A 122 16.42 1.98 -4.22
N ILE A 123 15.96 0.79 -4.63
CA ILE A 123 15.01 0.01 -3.82
C ILE A 123 15.64 -0.52 -2.54
N VAL A 124 16.90 -0.99 -2.60
CA VAL A 124 17.56 -1.55 -1.41
C VAL A 124 17.83 -0.45 -0.38
N HIS A 125 18.13 0.79 -0.79
CA HIS A 125 18.24 1.92 0.12
C HIS A 125 16.92 2.17 0.87
N SER A 126 15.78 2.20 0.17
CA SER A 126 14.46 2.35 0.80
C SER A 126 14.17 1.21 1.77
N LEU A 127 14.49 -0.03 1.39
CA LEU A 127 14.29 -1.20 2.26
C LEU A 127 15.19 -1.15 3.51
N LEU A 128 16.44 -0.73 3.39
CA LEU A 128 17.34 -0.55 4.53
C LEU A 128 16.85 0.56 5.46
N ARG A 129 16.38 1.68 4.91
CA ARG A 129 15.82 2.80 5.68
C ARG A 129 14.56 2.38 6.43
N GLN A 130 13.70 1.59 5.81
CA GLN A 130 12.42 1.17 6.39
C GLN A 130 12.55 -0.02 7.35
N PHE A 131 13.35 -1.02 7.00
CA PHE A 131 13.34 -2.34 7.65
C PHE A 131 14.74 -2.87 8.02
N GLY A 132 15.79 -2.11 7.78
CA GLY A 132 17.17 -2.54 8.00
C GLY A 132 17.52 -2.84 9.48
N PRO A 133 18.76 -3.30 9.74
CA PRO A 133 19.18 -3.68 11.09
C PRO A 133 19.55 -2.49 11.99
N GLU A 134 19.67 -1.30 11.42
CA GLU A 134 20.18 -0.11 12.13
C GLU A 134 19.15 0.48 13.10
N ASN A 135 19.59 1.15 14.15
CA ASN A 135 18.72 1.73 15.17
C ASN A 135 17.82 2.87 14.65
N TRP A 136 18.22 3.53 13.57
CA TRP A 136 17.44 4.60 12.93
C TRP A 136 16.38 4.11 11.95
N THR A 137 16.19 2.79 11.81
CA THR A 137 15.21 2.19 10.91
C THR A 137 13.79 2.58 11.30
N LEU A 138 12.98 3.00 10.32
CA LEU A 138 11.70 3.64 10.57
C LEU A 138 10.57 2.67 10.93
N TYR A 139 10.46 1.52 10.23
CA TYR A 139 9.28 0.66 10.26
C TYR A 139 9.59 -0.79 10.58
N ARG A 140 10.68 -1.05 11.33
CA ARG A 140 11.01 -2.42 11.76
C ARG A 140 9.87 -3.05 12.56
N GLY A 141 9.50 -4.29 12.18
CA GLY A 141 8.39 -5.01 12.79
C GLY A 141 6.99 -4.56 12.34
N LYS A 142 6.90 -3.58 11.45
CA LYS A 142 5.64 -3.13 10.85
C LYS A 142 5.44 -3.73 9.46
N HIS A 143 4.16 -3.85 9.07
CA HIS A 143 3.75 -4.47 7.80
C HIS A 143 3.08 -3.43 6.91
N LEU A 144 3.84 -2.79 6.02
CA LEU A 144 3.32 -1.85 5.04
C LEU A 144 2.64 -2.60 3.88
N LEU A 145 1.59 -2.02 3.29
CA LEU A 145 0.97 -2.53 2.08
C LEU A 145 1.87 -2.19 0.88
N CYS A 146 2.50 -3.21 0.31
CA CYS A 146 3.47 -3.09 -0.77
C CYS A 146 2.81 -3.46 -2.10
N PHE A 147 2.99 -2.63 -3.11
CA PHE A 147 2.37 -2.81 -4.42
C PHE A 147 3.34 -2.40 -5.53
N VAL A 148 3.13 -2.93 -6.72
CA VAL A 148 3.89 -2.58 -7.93
C VAL A 148 3.13 -1.58 -8.80
N ASP A 149 1.80 -1.57 -8.67
CA ASP A 149 0.87 -0.59 -9.21
C ASP A 149 -0.46 -0.62 -8.44
N ASN A 150 -1.33 0.34 -8.71
CA ASN A 150 -2.67 0.43 -8.16
C ASN A 150 -3.59 1.21 -9.12
N HIS A 151 -4.79 1.57 -8.65
CA HIS A 151 -5.81 2.29 -9.42
C HIS A 151 -5.49 3.78 -9.70
N ASP A 152 -4.43 4.33 -9.10
CA ASP A 152 -4.06 5.75 -9.20
C ASP A 152 -2.74 5.99 -9.95
N VAL A 153 -2.02 4.94 -10.29
CA VAL A 153 -0.75 5.03 -11.01
C VAL A 153 -0.75 4.16 -12.26
N SER A 154 0.14 4.47 -13.20
CA SER A 154 0.29 3.65 -14.41
C SER A 154 0.61 2.20 -14.04
N ARG A 155 0.02 1.26 -14.81
CA ARG A 155 0.26 -0.18 -14.61
C ARG A 155 1.73 -0.50 -14.72
N ILE A 156 2.22 -1.43 -13.92
CA ILE A 156 3.64 -1.79 -13.89
C ILE A 156 4.14 -2.27 -15.26
N ALA A 157 3.33 -3.02 -16.01
CA ALA A 157 3.66 -3.47 -17.35
C ALA A 157 3.82 -2.30 -18.36
N SER A 158 3.22 -1.13 -18.08
CA SER A 158 3.42 0.09 -18.87
C SER A 158 4.61 0.93 -18.40
N ASN A 159 4.99 0.81 -17.13
CA ASN A 159 6.09 1.57 -16.54
C ASN A 159 7.47 0.94 -16.81
N LEU A 160 7.53 -0.37 -17.00
CA LEU A 160 8.79 -1.07 -17.25
C LEU A 160 9.26 -0.85 -18.70
N ILE A 161 10.54 -0.47 -18.85
CA ILE A 161 11.22 -0.38 -20.15
C ILE A 161 11.44 -1.79 -20.73
N ASN A 162 11.75 -2.76 -19.88
CA ASN A 162 11.94 -4.16 -20.25
C ASN A 162 10.88 -5.03 -19.57
N GLU A 163 9.96 -5.58 -20.33
CA GLU A 163 8.87 -6.43 -19.84
C GLU A 163 9.36 -7.72 -19.17
N HIS A 164 10.54 -8.21 -19.51
CA HIS A 164 11.16 -9.38 -18.86
C HIS A 164 11.47 -9.12 -17.38
N HIS A 165 11.43 -7.87 -16.91
CA HIS A 165 11.57 -7.54 -15.51
C HIS A 165 10.30 -7.75 -14.68
N LEU A 166 9.12 -7.96 -15.29
CA LEU A 166 7.86 -8.19 -14.56
C LEU A 166 7.97 -9.33 -13.53
N PRO A 167 8.44 -10.53 -13.86
CA PRO A 167 8.59 -11.60 -12.87
C PRO A 167 9.55 -11.24 -11.74
N LEU A 168 10.62 -10.49 -12.03
CA LEU A 168 11.62 -10.09 -11.05
C LEU A 168 11.07 -9.05 -10.08
N ILE A 169 10.29 -8.08 -10.56
CA ILE A 169 9.69 -7.04 -9.71
C ILE A 169 8.66 -7.63 -8.76
N TYR A 170 7.88 -8.64 -9.20
CA TYR A 170 6.98 -9.37 -8.32
C TYR A 170 7.75 -10.22 -7.30
N ALA A 171 8.86 -10.87 -7.70
CA ALA A 171 9.72 -11.59 -6.76
C ALA A 171 10.27 -10.65 -5.67
N MET A 172 10.67 -9.43 -6.04
CA MET A 172 11.09 -8.40 -5.11
C MET A 172 9.93 -7.99 -4.18
N ALA A 173 8.75 -7.68 -4.71
CA ALA A 173 7.59 -7.22 -3.94
C ALA A 173 7.09 -8.27 -2.94
N PHE A 174 7.11 -9.56 -3.29
CA PHE A 174 6.72 -10.65 -2.41
C PHE A 174 7.80 -11.03 -1.40
N GLY A 175 9.08 -10.87 -1.77
CA GLY A 175 10.22 -11.19 -0.90
C GLY A 175 10.52 -10.13 0.14
N MET A 176 10.27 -8.86 -0.15
CA MET A 176 10.54 -7.76 0.78
C MET A 176 9.60 -7.78 1.99
N PRO A 177 9.94 -7.06 3.11
CA PRO A 177 9.04 -6.90 4.24
C PRO A 177 7.75 -6.19 3.83
N GLY A 178 6.62 -6.62 4.41
CA GLY A 178 5.31 -6.03 4.18
C GLY A 178 4.28 -7.01 3.62
N ILE A 179 3.12 -6.47 3.29
CA ILE A 179 1.96 -7.20 2.75
C ILE A 179 1.92 -6.93 1.23
N PRO A 180 2.21 -7.91 0.37
CA PRO A 180 2.13 -7.71 -1.07
C PRO A 180 0.68 -7.54 -1.52
N CYS A 181 0.44 -6.56 -2.36
CA CYS A 181 -0.84 -6.28 -2.98
C CYS A 181 -0.70 -6.34 -4.50
N VAL A 182 -1.55 -7.13 -5.14
CA VAL A 182 -1.63 -7.25 -6.59
C VAL A 182 -2.91 -6.60 -7.06
N TYR A 183 -2.80 -5.59 -7.91
CA TYR A 183 -3.96 -4.92 -8.48
C TYR A 183 -4.52 -5.73 -9.65
N TYR A 184 -5.85 -5.87 -9.72
CA TYR A 184 -6.51 -6.71 -10.71
C TYR A 184 -6.10 -6.36 -12.15
N GLY A 185 -5.82 -7.37 -12.94
CA GLY A 185 -5.29 -7.24 -14.31
C GLY A 185 -3.76 -7.16 -14.39
N SER A 186 -3.09 -6.72 -13.35
CA SER A 186 -1.62 -6.63 -13.34
C SER A 186 -0.96 -8.01 -13.23
N GLU A 187 -1.69 -9.02 -12.70
CA GLU A 187 -1.23 -10.41 -12.61
C GLU A 187 -1.06 -11.09 -13.97
N TRP A 188 -1.70 -10.58 -15.02
CA TRP A 188 -1.45 -11.05 -16.39
C TRP A 188 -0.74 -10.03 -17.28
N GLY A 189 -0.26 -8.93 -16.68
CA GLY A 189 0.53 -7.92 -17.38
C GLY A 189 -0.31 -6.92 -18.16
N PHE A 190 -1.52 -6.60 -17.72
CA PHE A 190 -2.35 -5.55 -18.32
C PHE A 190 -1.62 -4.21 -18.35
N LYS A 191 -1.75 -3.49 -19.48
CA LYS A 191 -1.08 -2.21 -19.72
C LYS A 191 -2.07 -1.07 -19.72
N ALA A 192 -1.80 -0.02 -18.96
CA ALA A 192 -2.50 1.26 -18.99
C ALA A 192 -1.62 2.35 -18.38
N ARG A 193 -1.79 3.58 -18.81
CA ARG A 193 -1.05 4.74 -18.32
C ARG A 193 -1.97 5.73 -17.60
N LYS A 194 -1.43 6.42 -16.61
CA LYS A 194 -2.20 7.44 -15.85
C LYS A 194 -2.66 8.59 -16.78
N GLU A 195 -1.88 8.92 -17.78
CA GLU A 195 -2.17 9.97 -18.76
C GLU A 195 -3.41 9.67 -19.60
N ASP A 196 -3.80 8.39 -19.72
CA ASP A 196 -5.01 7.95 -20.43
C ASP A 196 -6.29 8.09 -19.58
N GLY A 197 -6.16 8.56 -18.35
CA GLY A 197 -7.24 8.80 -17.40
C GLY A 197 -7.63 7.59 -16.57
N ASP A 198 -8.45 7.84 -15.55
CA ASP A 198 -8.89 6.81 -14.58
C ASP A 198 -9.62 5.61 -15.21
N PRO A 199 -10.49 5.79 -16.22
CA PRO A 199 -11.13 4.63 -16.87
C PRO A 199 -10.14 3.64 -17.49
N ALA A 200 -9.01 4.11 -18.00
CA ALA A 200 -7.97 3.24 -18.55
C ALA A 200 -7.28 2.39 -17.45
N LEU A 201 -7.11 2.97 -16.26
CA LEU A 201 -6.53 2.26 -15.12
C LEU A 201 -7.50 1.29 -14.44
N ARG A 202 -8.81 1.50 -14.59
CA ARG A 202 -9.90 0.78 -13.89
C ARG A 202 -10.87 0.10 -14.87
N PRO A 203 -10.38 -0.65 -15.88
CA PRO A 203 -11.25 -1.26 -16.88
C PRO A 203 -12.11 -2.38 -16.28
N TYR A 204 -13.26 -2.61 -16.87
CA TYR A 204 -14.00 -3.83 -16.67
C TYR A 204 -13.42 -4.94 -17.56
N PHE A 205 -13.21 -6.13 -17.00
CA PHE A 205 -12.80 -7.31 -17.75
C PHE A 205 -13.94 -8.33 -17.81
N ASP A 206 -14.41 -8.66 -19.02
CA ASP A 206 -15.43 -9.69 -19.19
C ASP A 206 -14.96 -11.06 -18.73
N LYS A 207 -13.67 -11.34 -18.94
CA LYS A 207 -13.05 -12.60 -18.56
C LYS A 207 -11.64 -12.33 -18.01
N PRO A 208 -11.28 -13.01 -16.91
CA PRO A 208 -9.91 -13.00 -16.46
C PRO A 208 -9.02 -13.75 -17.45
N GLU A 209 -7.79 -13.27 -17.60
CA GLU A 209 -6.75 -13.97 -18.33
C GLU A 209 -5.88 -14.79 -17.35
N TRP A 210 -5.34 -15.91 -17.83
CA TRP A 210 -4.37 -16.68 -17.07
C TRP A 210 -3.17 -16.98 -17.95
N ASN A 211 -1.99 -16.59 -17.49
CA ASN A 211 -0.75 -16.76 -18.23
C ASN A 211 0.42 -17.12 -17.31
N GLY A 212 1.63 -17.24 -17.85
CA GLY A 212 2.81 -17.59 -17.07
C GLY A 212 3.17 -16.61 -15.94
N LEU A 213 2.74 -15.34 -16.02
CA LEU A 213 2.92 -14.38 -14.93
C LEU A 213 1.98 -14.69 -13.76
N CYS A 214 0.73 -15.09 -14.05
CA CYS A 214 -0.21 -15.58 -13.02
C CYS A 214 0.34 -16.79 -12.30
N ASP A 215 0.90 -17.77 -13.04
CA ASP A 215 1.55 -18.96 -12.46
C ASP A 215 2.72 -18.57 -11.55
N TRP A 216 3.50 -17.58 -11.96
CA TRP A 216 4.62 -17.08 -11.17
C TRP A 216 4.16 -16.41 -9.89
N ILE A 217 3.20 -15.48 -9.97
CA ILE A 217 2.64 -14.79 -8.80
C ILE A 217 1.98 -15.79 -7.84
N SER A 218 1.29 -16.81 -8.37
CA SER A 218 0.72 -17.89 -7.54
C SER A 218 1.81 -18.62 -6.74
N LYS A 219 2.95 -18.96 -7.35
CA LYS A 219 4.08 -19.57 -6.66
C LYS A 219 4.68 -18.65 -5.59
N LEU A 220 4.81 -17.34 -5.88
CA LEU A 220 5.29 -16.37 -4.91
C LEU A 220 4.32 -16.23 -3.72
N THR A 221 3.02 -16.25 -4.00
CA THR A 221 1.95 -16.22 -2.99
C THR A 221 2.05 -17.43 -2.07
N GLU A 222 2.16 -18.63 -2.62
CA GLU A 222 2.32 -19.86 -1.84
C GLU A 222 3.61 -19.85 -1.00
N ALA A 223 4.73 -19.41 -1.60
CA ALA A 223 5.98 -19.27 -0.86
C ALA A 223 5.84 -18.32 0.33
N LYS A 224 5.21 -17.14 0.12
CA LYS A 224 5.00 -16.18 1.21
C LYS A 224 4.02 -16.68 2.26
N LYS A 225 2.90 -17.27 1.86
CA LYS A 225 1.87 -17.81 2.75
C LYS A 225 2.41 -18.83 3.74
N HIS A 226 3.37 -19.65 3.31
CA HIS A 226 3.93 -20.74 4.11
C HIS A 226 5.29 -20.42 4.76
N SER A 227 5.80 -19.17 4.63
CA SER A 227 7.10 -18.78 5.17
C SER A 227 6.94 -17.79 6.32
N GLU A 228 7.35 -18.21 7.51
CA GLU A 228 7.47 -17.31 8.66
C GLU A 228 8.47 -16.19 8.40
N ALA A 229 9.62 -16.53 7.79
CA ALA A 229 10.65 -15.55 7.52
C ALA A 229 10.21 -14.48 6.51
N LEU A 230 9.48 -14.83 5.44
CA LEU A 230 8.96 -13.86 4.48
C LEU A 230 7.88 -12.96 5.09
N ASN A 231 7.09 -13.48 6.03
CA ASN A 231 6.05 -12.70 6.71
C ASN A 231 6.63 -11.82 7.82
N TYR A 232 7.39 -12.38 8.75
CA TYR A 232 7.78 -11.72 10.01
C TYR A 232 9.29 -11.58 10.20
N GLY A 233 10.11 -12.20 9.35
CA GLY A 233 11.56 -12.20 9.48
C GLY A 233 12.20 -10.84 9.33
N ALA A 234 13.31 -10.62 10.01
CA ALA A 234 14.16 -9.45 9.86
C ALA A 234 14.72 -9.35 8.43
N PHE A 235 14.95 -8.13 7.97
CA PHE A 235 15.55 -7.84 6.66
C PHE A 235 17.02 -7.51 6.78
N ARG A 236 17.85 -8.10 5.90
CA ARG A 236 19.26 -7.77 5.76
C ARG A 236 19.71 -7.84 4.31
N SER A 237 20.36 -6.79 3.81
CA SER A 237 21.04 -6.83 2.51
C SER A 237 22.32 -7.67 2.60
N VAL A 238 22.53 -8.57 1.64
CA VAL A 238 23.67 -9.51 1.60
C VAL A 238 24.63 -9.18 0.45
N LEU A 239 24.07 -8.92 -0.73
CA LEU A 239 24.82 -8.48 -1.91
C LEU A 239 24.06 -7.34 -2.58
N LEU A 240 24.78 -6.31 -2.99
CA LEU A 240 24.18 -5.19 -3.71
C LEU A 240 25.16 -4.68 -4.76
N THR A 241 24.71 -4.70 -6.00
CA THR A 241 25.35 -4.09 -7.17
C THR A 241 24.32 -3.29 -7.94
N ASN A 242 24.71 -2.62 -9.01
CA ASN A 242 23.76 -1.91 -9.86
C ASN A 242 22.68 -2.84 -10.44
N LYS A 243 23.04 -4.05 -10.83
CA LYS A 243 22.15 -4.99 -11.54
C LYS A 243 21.62 -6.13 -10.69
N GLN A 244 22.19 -6.34 -9.50
CA GLN A 244 21.91 -7.52 -8.69
C GLN A 244 21.69 -7.10 -7.25
N CYS A 245 20.77 -7.77 -6.59
CA CYS A 245 20.66 -7.72 -5.15
C CYS A 245 20.34 -9.10 -4.57
N ILE A 246 20.91 -9.39 -3.42
CA ILE A 246 20.54 -10.53 -2.59
C ILE A 246 20.23 -9.99 -1.21
N PHE A 247 19.08 -10.33 -0.69
CA PHE A 247 18.71 -10.01 0.68
C PHE A 247 18.20 -11.25 1.43
N GLU A 248 18.38 -11.19 2.72
CA GLU A 248 17.94 -12.22 3.66
C GLU A 248 16.68 -11.77 4.38
N ARG A 249 15.74 -12.68 4.53
CA ARG A 249 14.65 -12.63 5.50
C ARG A 249 14.90 -13.74 6.52
N LYS A 250 14.93 -13.39 7.80
CA LYS A 250 15.27 -14.35 8.86
C LYS A 250 14.32 -14.20 10.04
N SER A 251 13.62 -15.27 10.40
CA SER A 251 12.91 -15.45 11.66
C SER A 251 13.73 -16.31 12.64
N GLU A 252 13.12 -16.75 13.72
CA GLU A 252 13.77 -17.66 14.67
C GLU A 252 14.03 -19.04 14.04
N HIS A 253 13.09 -19.53 13.25
CA HIS A 253 13.09 -20.91 12.74
C HIS A 253 13.37 -21.04 11.26
N GLU A 254 13.36 -19.94 10.51
CA GLU A 254 13.48 -19.97 9.06
C GLU A 254 14.40 -18.87 8.53
N ARG A 255 15.08 -19.20 7.44
CA ARG A 255 15.93 -18.26 6.69
C ARG A 255 15.66 -18.39 5.20
N VAL A 256 15.25 -17.29 4.59
CA VAL A 256 15.01 -17.20 3.15
C VAL A 256 15.99 -16.21 2.51
N MET A 257 16.57 -16.62 1.39
CA MET A 257 17.41 -15.75 0.55
C MET A 257 16.64 -15.41 -0.72
N VAL A 258 16.49 -14.12 -0.99
CA VAL A 258 15.89 -13.62 -2.23
C VAL A 258 17.00 -13.03 -3.08
N ALA A 259 17.19 -13.61 -4.28
CA ALA A 259 18.21 -13.18 -5.23
C ALA A 259 17.54 -12.65 -6.50
N ILE A 260 17.89 -11.42 -6.88
CA ILE A 260 17.43 -10.74 -8.10
C ILE A 260 18.65 -10.45 -8.97
N ASN A 261 18.59 -10.92 -10.23
CA ASN A 261 19.66 -10.77 -11.22
C ASN A 261 19.08 -10.45 -12.61
#